data_f9831a48ecec4036e32c78cea3c01ecc
#
_entry.id   f9831a48ecec4036e32c78cea3c01ecc
#
_cell.length_a   1.000
_cell.length_b   1.000
_cell.length_c   1.000
_cell.angle_alpha   90.00
_cell.angle_beta   90.00
_cell.angle_gamma   90.00
#
_symmetry.space_group_name_H-M   'P 1'
#
loop_
_entity.id
_entity.type
_entity.pdbx_description
1 polymer ?
#
loop_
_entity_poly.entity_id
_entity_poly.type
_entity_poly.pdbx_seq_one_letter_code
_entity_poly.pdbx_strand_id
1 'polypeptide(L)'
;FQPREPFHPLFGAMPKTNEMVEFQITKEYLGQGTHLVYQGPLYEETLRADTFAEGKGSTVAKIIDGSLDHHSLTGMAGVSNVGNDRNWTGSDFSQSDWYAFGRLAWNPDASARDIATDWVRMTFNNDPAFVTPVVDMMMASREMAANYMTPLGLAHQMATGHHYGPGPWVCDLARPEWNPCYYAKADAKGIGFDRTKTGNHALAQYSPEAAAQWQDTHTMDERYLLWFHHLPWDYKMQSGHTLWDELVMTYTNGANQAAAMQTKWAGMRAYVDPERFAAVSANLAIQAREAKWWRDASIAYFQSKSGLPLPAGYAAPAHDLDYYEALSFPYAPGHN
;
A
#
# COMPACT_ATOMS: atom_id res chain seq x y z
N PHE A 1 1.00 6.33 -4.50
CA PHE A 1 -0.44 6.17 -4.55
C PHE A 1 -0.87 4.88 -3.86
N GLN A 2 -2.09 4.81 -3.36
CA GLN A 2 -2.60 3.62 -2.68
C GLN A 2 -2.65 2.45 -3.67
N PRO A 3 -2.06 1.30 -3.37
CA PRO A 3 -1.95 0.19 -4.31
C PRO A 3 -3.21 -0.67 -4.32
N ARG A 4 -4.38 -0.04 -4.52
CA ARG A 4 -5.67 -0.73 -4.52
C ARG A 4 -6.44 -0.52 -5.82
N GLU A 5 -5.80 0.10 -6.77
CA GLU A 5 -6.15 0.14 -8.16
C GLU A 5 -4.92 -0.39 -8.93
N PRO A 6 -5.01 -1.47 -9.68
CA PRO A 6 -3.84 -2.12 -10.29
C PRO A 6 -3.12 -1.19 -11.26
N PHE A 7 -3.88 -0.34 -11.96
CA PHE A 7 -3.39 0.79 -12.74
C PHE A 7 -4.54 1.79 -12.97
N HIS A 8 -4.21 3.03 -13.26
CA HIS A 8 -5.22 4.04 -13.55
C HIS A 8 -5.87 3.78 -14.92
N PRO A 9 -7.22 3.90 -15.08
CA PRO A 9 -7.89 3.60 -16.34
C PRO A 9 -7.43 4.47 -17.52
N LEU A 10 -6.83 5.64 -17.26
CA LEU A 10 -6.26 6.49 -18.30
C LEU A 10 -5.21 5.78 -19.15
N PHE A 11 -4.41 4.87 -18.59
CA PHE A 11 -3.44 4.10 -19.36
C PHE A 11 -4.08 3.27 -20.49
N GLY A 12 -5.32 2.82 -20.32
CA GLY A 12 -6.08 2.16 -21.37
C GLY A 12 -6.62 3.09 -22.47
N ALA A 13 -6.71 4.40 -22.17
CA ALA A 13 -7.26 5.40 -23.10
C ALA A 13 -6.16 6.21 -23.83
N MET A 14 -4.92 6.11 -23.45
CA MET A 14 -3.83 7.03 -23.79
C MET A 14 -2.86 6.62 -24.90
N PRO A 15 -2.96 5.47 -25.58
CA PRO A 15 -2.10 5.22 -26.75
C PRO A 15 -2.12 6.32 -27.81
N LYS A 16 -3.03 7.26 -27.72
CA LYS A 16 -3.21 8.35 -28.70
C LYS A 16 -2.40 9.60 -28.41
N THR A 17 -1.69 9.67 -27.28
CA THR A 17 -0.92 10.84 -26.86
C THR A 17 0.40 10.42 -26.22
N ASN A 18 1.39 11.34 -26.24
CA ASN A 18 2.59 11.15 -25.42
C ASN A 18 2.20 11.08 -23.95
N GLU A 19 2.76 10.11 -23.23
CA GLU A 19 2.38 9.87 -21.85
C GLU A 19 3.57 9.71 -20.91
N MET A 20 3.38 10.22 -19.70
CA MET A 20 4.31 10.03 -18.60
C MET A 20 3.55 9.54 -17.38
N VAL A 21 4.11 8.55 -16.67
CA VAL A 21 3.62 8.14 -15.38
C VAL A 21 4.40 8.85 -14.28
N GLU A 22 3.69 9.33 -13.28
CA GLU A 22 4.30 9.84 -12.04
C GLU A 22 4.14 8.81 -10.93
N PHE A 23 5.27 8.41 -10.33
CA PHE A 23 5.29 7.62 -9.12
C PHE A 23 5.64 8.48 -7.91
N GLN A 24 4.88 8.34 -6.85
CA GLN A 24 5.23 8.92 -5.57
C GLN A 24 6.28 8.04 -4.89
N ILE A 25 7.52 8.54 -4.80
CA ILE A 25 8.63 7.86 -4.09
C ILE A 25 8.47 8.06 -2.59
N THR A 26 7.99 9.22 -2.16
CA THR A 26 7.56 9.47 -0.78
C THR A 26 6.44 8.50 -0.41
N LYS A 27 6.55 7.91 0.77
CA LYS A 27 5.54 7.01 1.32
C LYS A 27 4.47 7.77 2.11
N GLU A 28 3.95 8.86 1.57
CA GLU A 28 3.00 9.75 2.24
C GLU A 28 1.80 8.99 2.82
N TYR A 29 1.32 7.99 2.09
CA TYR A 29 0.17 7.17 2.47
C TYR A 29 0.57 5.77 3.02
N LEU A 30 1.85 5.53 3.27
CA LEU A 30 2.40 4.25 3.69
C LEU A 30 3.37 4.41 4.89
N GLY A 31 3.07 5.34 5.82
CA GLY A 31 3.87 5.56 7.01
C GLY A 31 5.08 6.47 6.79
N GLN A 32 5.09 7.22 5.71
CA GLN A 32 6.10 8.22 5.34
C GLN A 32 7.53 7.66 5.42
N GLY A 33 8.53 8.43 5.80
CA GLY A 33 9.90 7.96 5.95
C GLY A 33 10.13 7.06 7.17
N THR A 34 9.15 6.96 8.08
CA THR A 34 9.27 6.22 9.35
C THR A 34 9.11 4.72 9.15
N HIS A 35 8.10 4.29 8.38
CA HIS A 35 7.84 2.86 8.17
C HIS A 35 8.75 2.30 7.08
N LEU A 36 9.27 1.10 7.30
CA LEU A 36 9.92 0.33 6.27
C LEU A 36 8.84 -0.24 5.35
N VAL A 37 8.70 0.36 4.17
CA VAL A 37 7.84 -0.10 3.09
C VAL A 37 8.62 0.04 1.79
N TYR A 38 9.10 -1.08 1.26
CA TYR A 38 9.80 -1.10 -0.01
C TYR A 38 8.81 -1.05 -1.17
N GLN A 39 8.85 0.01 -1.97
CA GLN A 39 7.88 0.26 -3.04
C GLN A 39 8.26 -0.40 -4.38
N GLY A 40 9.46 -0.99 -4.48
CA GLY A 40 9.88 -1.69 -5.71
C GLY A 40 8.83 -2.66 -6.26
N PRO A 41 8.20 -3.54 -5.43
CA PRO A 41 7.12 -4.41 -5.89
C PRO A 41 5.89 -3.67 -6.41
N LEU A 42 5.55 -2.49 -5.87
CA LEU A 42 4.45 -1.67 -6.36
C LEU A 42 4.76 -1.12 -7.76
N TYR A 43 5.96 -0.57 -7.95
CA TYR A 43 6.38 -0.04 -9.26
C TYR A 43 6.43 -1.14 -10.33
N GLU A 44 6.99 -2.31 -9.98
CA GLU A 44 7.05 -3.47 -10.86
C GLU A 44 5.65 -3.97 -11.24
N GLU A 45 4.74 -4.12 -10.27
CA GLU A 45 3.36 -4.56 -10.51
C GLU A 45 2.62 -3.59 -11.42
N THR A 46 2.76 -2.27 -11.19
CA THR A 46 2.14 -1.24 -12.03
C THR A 46 2.69 -1.28 -13.46
N LEU A 47 4.02 -1.34 -13.62
CA LEU A 47 4.65 -1.37 -14.94
C LEU A 47 4.28 -2.61 -15.76
N ARG A 48 4.08 -3.75 -15.09
CA ARG A 48 3.71 -5.02 -15.74
C ARG A 48 2.21 -5.20 -15.94
N ALA A 49 1.38 -4.33 -15.36
CA ALA A 49 -0.08 -4.41 -15.52
C ALA A 49 -0.47 -4.28 -17.00
N ASP A 50 -1.29 -5.24 -17.49
CA ASP A 50 -1.80 -5.22 -18.85
C ASP A 50 -3.03 -4.34 -18.93
N THR A 51 -2.97 -3.29 -19.71
CA THR A 51 -4.07 -2.34 -19.91
C THR A 51 -5.06 -2.83 -20.96
N PHE A 52 -4.66 -3.77 -21.80
CA PHE A 52 -5.39 -4.22 -22.99
C PHE A 52 -5.78 -3.10 -23.97
N ALA A 53 -5.09 -1.95 -23.91
CA ALA A 53 -5.39 -0.80 -24.76
C ALA A 53 -5.38 -1.14 -26.27
N GLU A 54 -4.40 -1.95 -26.70
CA GLU A 54 -4.28 -2.48 -28.04
C GLU A 54 -4.28 -4.03 -28.07
N GLY A 55 -5.02 -4.64 -27.15
CA GLY A 55 -5.06 -6.07 -26.96
C GLY A 55 -4.08 -6.57 -25.90
N LYS A 56 -4.01 -7.89 -25.74
CA LYS A 56 -3.19 -8.53 -24.71
C LYS A 56 -1.71 -8.19 -24.87
N GLY A 57 -1.07 -7.82 -23.76
CA GLY A 57 0.35 -7.45 -23.71
C GLY A 57 0.60 -5.95 -23.87
N SER A 58 -0.44 -5.12 -23.81
CA SER A 58 -0.37 -3.64 -23.76
C SER A 58 -0.04 -3.19 -22.34
N THR A 59 1.17 -3.49 -21.86
CA THR A 59 1.56 -3.16 -20.48
C THR A 59 1.78 -1.67 -20.29
N VAL A 60 1.62 -1.19 -19.03
CA VAL A 60 1.96 0.19 -18.67
C VAL A 60 3.39 0.52 -19.08
N ALA A 61 4.35 -0.39 -18.88
CA ALA A 61 5.73 -0.22 -19.32
C ALA A 61 5.85 0.13 -20.82
N LYS A 62 5.15 -0.60 -21.68
CA LYS A 62 5.18 -0.35 -23.13
C LYS A 62 4.53 0.99 -23.54
N ILE A 63 3.56 1.45 -22.76
CA ILE A 63 2.95 2.77 -22.97
C ILE A 63 3.98 3.85 -22.65
N ILE A 64 4.62 3.77 -21.49
CA ILE A 64 5.53 4.83 -21.02
C ILE A 64 6.94 4.75 -21.61
N ASP A 65 7.35 3.66 -22.26
CA ASP A 65 8.59 3.59 -23.03
C ASP A 65 8.37 3.95 -24.51
N GLY A 66 7.11 4.17 -24.91
CA GLY A 66 6.71 4.54 -26.26
C GLY A 66 6.68 3.39 -27.26
N SER A 67 6.96 2.16 -26.85
CA SER A 67 7.03 1.02 -27.78
C SER A 67 5.65 0.54 -28.26
N LEU A 68 4.57 0.79 -27.49
CA LEU A 68 3.22 0.41 -27.90
C LEU A 68 2.71 1.31 -29.02
N ASP A 69 2.89 2.62 -28.94
CA ASP A 69 2.27 3.62 -29.82
C ASP A 69 3.27 4.40 -30.66
N HIS A 70 4.54 4.05 -30.56
CA HIS A 70 5.64 4.71 -31.28
C HIS A 70 5.81 6.22 -30.90
N HIS A 71 5.41 6.58 -29.68
CA HIS A 71 5.64 7.92 -29.16
C HIS A 71 7.10 8.12 -28.74
N SER A 72 7.70 9.22 -29.16
CA SER A 72 9.10 9.54 -28.85
C SER A 72 9.30 10.33 -27.55
N LEU A 73 8.23 10.89 -27.00
CA LEU A 73 8.27 11.72 -25.78
C LEU A 73 7.37 11.09 -24.72
N THR A 74 7.90 10.14 -24.00
CA THR A 74 7.26 9.40 -22.92
C THR A 74 8.25 9.18 -21.78
N GLY A 75 7.81 8.69 -20.63
CA GLY A 75 8.72 8.39 -19.55
C GLY A 75 8.08 8.21 -18.17
N MET A 76 8.94 8.13 -17.16
CA MET A 76 8.57 8.08 -15.75
C MET A 76 9.10 9.31 -15.01
N ALA A 77 8.27 9.92 -14.17
CA ALA A 77 8.67 10.92 -13.20
C ALA A 77 8.54 10.37 -11.78
N GLY A 78 9.46 10.74 -10.90
CA GLY A 78 9.42 10.40 -9.49
C GLY A 78 9.22 11.65 -8.65
N VAL A 79 8.22 11.63 -7.75
CA VAL A 79 7.94 12.74 -6.83
C VAL A 79 8.22 12.31 -5.40
N SER A 80 8.95 13.16 -4.68
CA SER A 80 9.21 12.93 -3.27
C SER A 80 9.45 14.24 -2.54
N ASN A 81 8.91 14.31 -1.33
CA ASN A 81 9.31 15.34 -0.37
C ASN A 81 10.65 14.96 0.23
N VAL A 82 11.56 15.89 0.29
CA VAL A 82 12.86 15.72 0.94
C VAL A 82 12.95 16.65 2.13
N GLY A 83 13.44 16.12 3.26
CA GLY A 83 13.73 16.92 4.44
C GLY A 83 15.06 17.65 4.34
N ASN A 84 15.41 18.33 5.41
CA ASN A 84 16.66 19.08 5.56
C ASN A 84 17.63 18.41 6.54
N ASP A 85 17.37 17.19 6.97
CA ASP A 85 18.31 16.42 7.77
C ASP A 85 19.36 15.68 6.90
N ARG A 86 20.33 15.02 7.55
CA ARG A 86 21.39 14.30 6.84
C ARG A 86 20.88 13.17 6.00
N ASN A 87 19.84 12.47 6.48
CA ASN A 87 19.16 11.43 5.72
C ASN A 87 17.91 12.02 5.08
N TRP A 88 18.12 12.79 4.01
CA TRP A 88 17.07 13.51 3.30
C TRP A 88 15.93 12.62 2.74
N THR A 89 16.15 11.30 2.69
CA THR A 89 15.11 10.33 2.31
C THR A 89 14.22 9.90 3.47
N GLY A 90 14.53 10.34 4.70
CA GLY A 90 13.78 10.04 5.92
C GLY A 90 14.29 8.80 6.70
N SER A 91 14.81 7.78 6.05
CA SER A 91 15.42 6.60 6.69
C SER A 91 16.33 5.86 5.72
N ASP A 92 17.18 4.97 6.23
CA ASP A 92 18.07 4.17 5.38
C ASP A 92 17.28 3.34 4.36
N PHE A 93 16.21 2.68 4.77
CA PHE A 93 15.38 1.90 3.86
C PHE A 93 14.57 2.75 2.87
N SER A 94 14.27 4.01 3.17
CA SER A 94 13.63 4.91 2.19
C SER A 94 14.54 5.20 0.99
N GLN A 95 15.86 5.12 1.14
CA GLN A 95 16.80 5.22 0.01
C GLN A 95 16.57 4.12 -1.02
N SER A 96 16.13 2.92 -0.60
CA SER A 96 15.85 1.81 -1.51
C SER A 96 14.72 2.12 -2.49
N ASP A 97 13.74 2.95 -2.11
CA ASP A 97 12.64 3.35 -2.98
C ASP A 97 13.13 4.26 -4.11
N TRP A 98 14.05 5.19 -3.81
CA TRP A 98 14.71 6.01 -4.81
C TRP A 98 15.55 5.19 -5.78
N TYR A 99 16.30 4.23 -5.22
CA TYR A 99 17.11 3.32 -6.04
C TYR A 99 16.22 2.48 -6.94
N ALA A 100 15.15 1.91 -6.41
CA ALA A 100 14.20 1.10 -7.19
C ALA A 100 13.53 1.92 -8.29
N PHE A 101 13.08 3.13 -7.99
CA PHE A 101 12.51 4.02 -8.99
C PHE A 101 13.50 4.27 -10.12
N GLY A 102 14.73 4.69 -9.83
CA GLY A 102 15.74 4.98 -10.85
C GLY A 102 16.11 3.76 -11.71
N ARG A 103 16.20 2.58 -11.11
CA ARG A 103 16.48 1.33 -11.83
C ARG A 103 15.33 0.93 -12.76
N LEU A 104 14.07 1.05 -12.31
CA LEU A 104 12.88 0.73 -13.12
C LEU A 104 12.57 1.79 -14.17
N ALA A 105 12.89 3.06 -13.92
CA ALA A 105 12.81 4.10 -14.93
C ALA A 105 13.82 3.89 -16.08
N TRP A 106 14.98 3.32 -15.77
CA TRP A 106 16.00 2.95 -16.76
C TRP A 106 15.68 1.66 -17.49
N ASN A 107 15.19 0.65 -16.76
CA ASN A 107 14.81 -0.65 -17.28
C ASN A 107 13.52 -1.13 -16.61
N PRO A 108 12.35 -0.90 -17.23
CA PRO A 108 11.04 -1.28 -16.66
C PRO A 108 10.83 -2.80 -16.53
N ASP A 109 11.67 -3.60 -17.18
CA ASP A 109 11.65 -5.07 -17.07
C ASP A 109 12.47 -5.62 -15.89
N ALA A 110 13.20 -4.76 -15.18
CA ALA A 110 14.00 -5.18 -14.04
C ALA A 110 13.13 -5.76 -12.90
N SER A 111 13.71 -6.70 -12.14
CA SER A 111 13.03 -7.31 -10.99
C SER A 111 13.21 -6.45 -9.74
N ALA A 112 12.12 -6.16 -9.04
CA ALA A 112 12.17 -5.46 -7.75
C ALA A 112 13.03 -6.22 -6.71
N ARG A 113 13.02 -7.55 -6.75
CA ARG A 113 13.86 -8.38 -5.87
C ARG A 113 15.33 -8.24 -6.18
N ASP A 114 15.72 -8.25 -7.46
CA ASP A 114 17.12 -8.09 -7.84
C ASP A 114 17.63 -6.69 -7.50
N ILE A 115 16.80 -5.67 -7.71
CA ILE A 115 17.10 -4.29 -7.33
C ILE A 115 17.28 -4.16 -5.80
N ALA A 116 16.40 -4.78 -5.01
CA ALA A 116 16.54 -4.82 -3.55
C ALA A 116 17.85 -5.53 -3.13
N THR A 117 18.19 -6.63 -3.82
CA THR A 117 19.43 -7.39 -3.56
C THR A 117 20.66 -6.54 -3.81
N ASP A 118 20.71 -5.83 -4.93
CA ASP A 118 21.78 -4.91 -5.27
C ASP A 118 21.90 -3.79 -4.23
N TRP A 119 20.76 -3.16 -3.86
CA TRP A 119 20.75 -2.10 -2.88
C TRP A 119 21.23 -2.56 -1.50
N VAL A 120 20.78 -3.71 -1.02
CA VAL A 120 21.20 -4.28 0.28
C VAL A 120 22.71 -4.54 0.28
N ARG A 121 23.25 -5.12 -0.80
CA ARG A 121 24.68 -5.39 -0.93
C ARG A 121 25.52 -4.12 -0.94
N MET A 122 25.08 -3.08 -1.63
CA MET A 122 25.81 -1.81 -1.69
C MET A 122 25.72 -1.02 -0.38
N THR A 123 24.60 -1.14 0.33
CA THR A 123 24.31 -0.32 1.52
C THR A 123 24.88 -0.93 2.81
N PHE A 124 24.80 -2.24 2.96
CA PHE A 124 25.17 -2.93 4.21
C PHE A 124 26.36 -3.88 4.03
N ASN A 125 26.15 -5.06 3.47
CA ASN A 125 27.21 -6.04 3.21
C ASN A 125 26.76 -7.12 2.19
N ASN A 126 27.72 -8.00 1.83
CA ASN A 126 27.52 -9.03 0.80
C ASN A 126 27.28 -10.44 1.36
N ASP A 127 27.23 -10.63 2.68
CA ASP A 127 27.00 -11.94 3.28
C ASP A 127 25.60 -12.45 2.95
N PRO A 128 25.43 -13.61 2.30
CA PRO A 128 24.13 -14.18 1.99
C PRO A 128 23.24 -14.41 3.23
N ALA A 129 23.85 -14.68 4.40
CA ALA A 129 23.11 -14.84 5.65
C ALA A 129 22.44 -13.54 6.14
N PHE A 130 22.91 -12.40 5.65
CA PHE A 130 22.30 -11.09 5.84
C PHE A 130 21.41 -10.70 4.65
N VAL A 131 21.94 -10.79 3.43
CA VAL A 131 21.27 -10.27 2.22
C VAL A 131 19.92 -10.94 2.01
N THR A 132 19.84 -12.26 2.06
CA THR A 132 18.60 -12.99 1.77
C THR A 132 17.46 -12.63 2.72
N PRO A 133 17.59 -12.70 4.06
CA PRO A 133 16.49 -12.37 4.96
C PRO A 133 16.11 -10.90 4.94
N VAL A 134 17.03 -9.97 4.66
CA VAL A 134 16.72 -8.55 4.55
C VAL A 134 15.97 -8.26 3.26
N VAL A 135 16.36 -8.84 2.13
CA VAL A 135 15.62 -8.74 0.87
C VAL A 135 14.21 -9.33 1.00
N ASP A 136 14.07 -10.49 1.65
CA ASP A 136 12.75 -11.09 1.90
C ASP A 136 11.86 -10.17 2.79
N MET A 137 12.46 -9.52 3.79
CA MET A 137 11.77 -8.54 4.61
C MET A 137 11.32 -7.32 3.79
N MET A 138 12.18 -6.79 2.92
CA MET A 138 11.84 -5.68 2.03
C MET A 138 10.69 -6.07 1.09
N MET A 139 10.79 -7.20 0.39
CA MET A 139 9.77 -7.65 -0.56
C MET A 139 8.40 -7.86 0.07
N ALA A 140 8.35 -8.32 1.33
CA ALA A 140 7.09 -8.50 2.06
C ALA A 140 6.50 -7.21 2.63
N SER A 141 7.29 -6.15 2.78
CA SER A 141 6.93 -4.96 3.57
C SER A 141 5.78 -4.15 2.98
N ARG A 142 5.67 -4.06 1.66
CA ARG A 142 4.58 -3.35 0.97
C ARG A 142 3.22 -3.99 1.26
N GLU A 143 3.09 -5.30 1.05
CA GLU A 143 1.83 -6.00 1.28
C GLU A 143 1.47 -6.03 2.77
N MET A 144 2.45 -6.20 3.64
CA MET A 144 2.28 -6.09 5.08
C MET A 144 1.70 -4.72 5.47
N ALA A 145 2.25 -3.62 4.95
CA ALA A 145 1.77 -2.27 5.23
C ALA A 145 0.33 -2.08 4.71
N ALA A 146 0.05 -2.55 3.50
CA ALA A 146 -1.30 -2.56 2.96
C ALA A 146 -2.27 -3.33 3.87
N ASN A 147 -1.85 -4.46 4.43
CA ASN A 147 -2.70 -5.28 5.29
C ASN A 147 -3.04 -4.62 6.63
N TYR A 148 -2.13 -3.84 7.24
CA TYR A 148 -2.50 -3.14 8.48
C TYR A 148 -3.07 -1.73 8.25
N MET A 149 -3.01 -1.17 7.04
CA MET A 149 -3.57 0.16 6.72
C MET A 149 -4.87 0.09 5.92
N THR A 150 -4.85 -0.62 4.79
CA THR A 150 -5.90 -0.60 3.76
C THR A 150 -6.14 -1.99 3.16
N PRO A 151 -6.47 -3.02 3.98
CA PRO A 151 -6.64 -4.39 3.50
C PRO A 151 -7.79 -4.53 2.49
N LEU A 152 -7.76 -5.60 1.72
CA LEU A 152 -8.84 -6.06 0.84
C LEU A 152 -9.31 -5.01 -0.19
N GLY A 153 -8.45 -4.08 -0.57
CA GLY A 153 -8.80 -3.02 -1.53
C GLY A 153 -9.39 -1.76 -0.92
N LEU A 154 -9.41 -1.62 0.39
CA LEU A 154 -9.64 -0.32 1.01
C LEU A 154 -8.55 0.66 0.58
N ALA A 155 -8.89 1.93 0.50
CA ALA A 155 -7.95 2.99 0.14
C ALA A 155 -8.19 4.23 0.99
N HIS A 156 -7.16 5.04 1.15
CA HIS A 156 -7.23 6.37 1.76
C HIS A 156 -7.89 6.36 3.15
N GLN A 157 -7.48 5.42 4.02
CA GLN A 157 -8.03 5.28 5.38
C GLN A 157 -7.22 6.03 6.44
N MET A 158 -6.33 6.95 6.04
CA MET A 158 -5.46 7.71 6.93
C MET A 158 -6.12 9.00 7.40
N ALA A 159 -5.69 9.45 8.58
CA ALA A 159 -6.04 10.75 9.11
C ALA A 159 -5.61 11.87 8.16
N THR A 160 -6.43 12.90 8.08
CA THR A 160 -6.17 14.08 7.28
C THR A 160 -5.04 14.95 7.85
N GLY A 161 -4.63 15.95 7.10
CA GLY A 161 -3.52 16.82 7.47
C GLY A 161 -2.21 16.31 6.90
N HIS A 162 -1.52 15.47 7.63
CA HIS A 162 -0.22 14.91 7.18
C HIS A 162 -0.30 13.45 6.68
N HIS A 163 -1.48 12.88 6.55
CA HIS A 163 -1.74 11.53 5.98
C HIS A 163 -0.99 10.38 6.69
N TYR A 164 -0.78 10.47 8.00
CA TYR A 164 0.06 9.51 8.71
C TYR A 164 -0.71 8.40 9.42
N GLY A 165 -1.57 8.74 10.36
CA GLY A 165 -2.28 7.76 11.19
C GLY A 165 -3.64 7.34 10.63
N PRO A 166 -4.31 6.34 11.24
CA PRO A 166 -5.65 5.91 10.86
C PRO A 166 -6.69 7.00 11.11
N GLY A 167 -7.66 7.10 10.21
CA GLY A 167 -8.76 8.06 10.32
C GLY A 167 -9.95 7.65 9.44
N PRO A 168 -10.38 6.37 9.43
CA PRO A 168 -11.47 5.91 8.56
C PRO A 168 -12.81 6.60 8.83
N TRP A 169 -12.96 7.25 10.00
CA TRP A 169 -14.15 8.00 10.43
C TRP A 169 -14.24 9.41 9.85
N VAL A 170 -13.15 9.97 9.34
CA VAL A 170 -13.14 11.35 8.84
C VAL A 170 -14.05 11.49 7.62
N CYS A 171 -15.04 12.42 7.72
CA CYS A 171 -16.14 12.55 6.78
C CYS A 171 -16.64 14.01 6.60
N ASP A 172 -15.93 14.98 7.15
CA ASP A 172 -16.34 16.38 7.26
C ASP A 172 -15.52 17.35 6.43
N LEU A 173 -14.63 16.84 5.58
CA LEU A 173 -13.82 17.66 4.69
C LEU A 173 -14.64 18.19 3.52
N ALA A 174 -14.20 19.34 2.99
CA ALA A 174 -14.92 20.10 1.97
C ALA A 174 -15.19 19.35 0.66
N ARG A 175 -14.32 18.38 0.32
CA ARG A 175 -14.48 17.55 -0.89
C ARG A 175 -14.66 16.10 -0.52
N PRO A 176 -15.64 15.40 -1.14
CA PRO A 176 -15.89 13.98 -0.86
C PRO A 176 -14.62 13.11 -0.98
N GLU A 177 -13.84 13.31 -2.03
CA GLU A 177 -12.63 12.54 -2.33
C GLU A 177 -11.46 12.79 -1.37
N TRP A 178 -11.57 13.77 -0.48
CA TRP A 178 -10.60 13.98 0.59
C TRP A 178 -10.93 13.18 1.85
N ASN A 179 -12.16 12.69 1.95
CA ASN A 179 -12.65 12.01 3.13
C ASN A 179 -12.35 10.50 3.07
N PRO A 180 -11.65 9.93 4.07
CA PRO A 180 -11.47 8.49 4.21
C PRO A 180 -12.77 7.68 4.14
N CYS A 181 -13.83 8.14 4.80
CA CYS A 181 -15.13 7.46 4.79
C CYS A 181 -15.75 7.35 3.39
N TYR A 182 -15.42 8.25 2.47
CA TYR A 182 -15.87 8.19 1.07
C TYR A 182 -15.39 6.92 0.36
N TYR A 183 -14.20 6.45 0.69
CA TYR A 183 -13.62 5.26 0.07
C TYR A 183 -14.11 3.97 0.72
N ALA A 184 -14.24 3.96 2.05
CA ALA A 184 -14.72 2.78 2.76
C ALA A 184 -16.23 2.57 2.62
N LYS A 185 -17.01 3.65 2.60
CA LYS A 185 -18.49 3.61 2.59
C LYS A 185 -19.08 2.59 3.56
N ALA A 186 -18.46 2.46 4.73
CA ALA A 186 -18.88 1.48 5.73
C ALA A 186 -20.16 1.92 6.44
N ASP A 187 -21.14 1.06 6.44
CA ASP A 187 -22.42 1.23 7.15
C ASP A 187 -22.88 -0.09 7.80
N ALA A 188 -24.11 -0.11 8.35
CA ALA A 188 -24.64 -1.32 8.98
C ALA A 188 -24.86 -2.50 8.00
N LYS A 189 -24.88 -2.24 6.68
CA LYS A 189 -25.13 -3.25 5.66
C LYS A 189 -23.84 -3.84 5.08
N GLY A 190 -22.76 -3.04 5.01
CA GLY A 190 -21.52 -3.49 4.38
C GLY A 190 -20.43 -2.44 4.30
N ILE A 191 -19.44 -2.73 3.47
CA ILE A 191 -18.23 -1.93 3.29
C ILE A 191 -17.74 -2.01 1.83
N GLY A 192 -16.98 -1.01 1.41
CA GLY A 192 -16.36 -0.92 0.09
C GLY A 192 -17.08 0.03 -0.86
N PHE A 193 -16.46 0.33 -1.98
CA PHE A 193 -16.97 1.29 -2.96
C PHE A 193 -17.47 0.55 -4.21
N ASP A 194 -18.76 0.55 -4.46
CA ASP A 194 -19.31 -0.03 -5.69
C ASP A 194 -18.98 0.83 -6.91
N ARG A 195 -18.02 0.35 -7.71
CA ARG A 195 -17.60 0.93 -9.00
C ARG A 195 -18.16 0.17 -10.20
N THR A 196 -19.01 -0.83 -9.97
CA THR A 196 -19.69 -1.60 -11.01
C THR A 196 -20.90 -0.86 -11.58
N LYS A 197 -21.68 -1.53 -12.42
CA LYS A 197 -22.93 -0.99 -13.02
C LYS A 197 -23.99 -0.63 -11.97
N THR A 198 -23.97 -1.26 -10.82
CA THR A 198 -24.92 -1.00 -9.72
C THR A 198 -24.52 0.22 -8.87
N GLY A 199 -23.26 0.64 -8.97
CA GLY A 199 -22.71 1.80 -8.29
C GLY A 199 -22.46 3.00 -9.20
N ASN A 200 -21.24 3.56 -9.14
CA ASN A 200 -20.87 4.73 -9.94
C ASN A 200 -20.40 4.42 -11.36
N HIS A 201 -20.34 3.15 -11.74
CA HIS A 201 -19.97 2.66 -13.07
C HIS A 201 -18.52 3.00 -13.51
N ALA A 202 -17.62 3.34 -12.59
CA ALA A 202 -16.25 3.71 -12.92
C ALA A 202 -15.45 2.57 -13.57
N LEU A 203 -15.84 1.31 -13.31
CA LEU A 203 -15.21 0.14 -13.94
C LEU A 203 -15.30 0.17 -15.47
N ALA A 204 -16.30 0.85 -16.05
CA ALA A 204 -16.43 1.03 -17.48
C ALA A 204 -15.38 1.96 -18.12
N GLN A 205 -14.54 2.62 -17.32
CA GLN A 205 -13.43 3.43 -17.82
C GLN A 205 -12.22 2.58 -18.24
N TYR A 206 -12.16 1.33 -17.77
CA TYR A 206 -11.14 0.37 -18.20
C TYR A 206 -11.54 -0.28 -19.55
N SER A 207 -10.54 -0.83 -20.24
CA SER A 207 -10.83 -1.72 -21.38
C SER A 207 -11.71 -2.89 -20.93
N PRO A 208 -12.57 -3.45 -21.81
CA PRO A 208 -13.47 -4.55 -21.42
C PRO A 208 -12.75 -5.74 -20.79
N GLU A 209 -11.59 -6.09 -21.32
CA GLU A 209 -10.76 -7.21 -20.85
C GLU A 209 -10.17 -6.94 -19.46
N ALA A 210 -9.72 -5.71 -19.20
CA ALA A 210 -9.25 -5.30 -17.88
C ALA A 210 -10.40 -5.26 -16.87
N ALA A 211 -11.53 -4.65 -17.24
CA ALA A 211 -12.72 -4.56 -16.41
C ALA A 211 -13.25 -5.95 -16.00
N ALA A 212 -13.19 -6.92 -16.90
CA ALA A 212 -13.65 -8.29 -16.65
C ALA A 212 -12.90 -8.96 -15.48
N GLN A 213 -11.64 -8.60 -15.23
CA GLN A 213 -10.83 -9.15 -14.14
C GLN A 213 -11.35 -8.77 -12.74
N TRP A 214 -12.08 -7.65 -12.62
CA TRP A 214 -12.54 -7.13 -11.34
C TRP A 214 -14.07 -7.09 -11.21
N GLN A 215 -14.80 -7.59 -12.20
CA GLN A 215 -16.25 -7.54 -12.18
C GLN A 215 -16.90 -8.65 -11.36
N ASP A 216 -16.28 -9.85 -11.33
CA ASP A 216 -16.78 -11.01 -10.61
C ASP A 216 -16.03 -11.19 -9.29
N THR A 217 -16.73 -10.95 -8.18
CA THR A 217 -16.19 -11.04 -6.81
C THR A 217 -15.71 -12.44 -6.42
N HIS A 218 -16.13 -13.49 -7.14
CA HIS A 218 -15.71 -14.87 -6.84
C HIS A 218 -14.39 -15.28 -7.52
N THR A 219 -13.97 -14.56 -8.55
CA THR A 219 -12.78 -14.90 -9.34
C THR A 219 -11.71 -13.83 -9.32
N MET A 220 -12.05 -12.61 -8.92
CA MET A 220 -11.11 -11.50 -8.85
C MET A 220 -10.07 -11.69 -7.73
N ASP A 221 -8.96 -10.99 -7.85
CA ASP A 221 -7.99 -10.85 -6.76
C ASP A 221 -8.62 -10.04 -5.60
N GLU A 222 -8.81 -10.70 -4.46
CA GLU A 222 -9.45 -10.09 -3.27
C GLU A 222 -8.65 -8.92 -2.69
N ARG A 223 -7.37 -8.75 -3.05
CA ARG A 223 -6.58 -7.55 -2.68
C ARG A 223 -7.20 -6.26 -3.21
N TYR A 224 -8.05 -6.33 -4.25
CA TYR A 224 -8.74 -5.18 -4.84
C TYR A 224 -10.25 -5.17 -4.58
N LEU A 225 -10.77 -6.10 -3.81
CA LEU A 225 -12.20 -6.37 -3.67
C LEU A 225 -13.01 -5.11 -3.29
N LEU A 226 -12.65 -4.46 -2.20
CA LEU A 226 -13.38 -3.31 -1.66
C LEU A 226 -13.10 -2.00 -2.42
N TRP A 227 -12.11 -1.99 -3.31
CA TRP A 227 -11.94 -0.90 -4.27
C TRP A 227 -13.04 -0.90 -5.33
N PHE A 228 -13.47 -2.08 -5.78
CA PHE A 228 -14.43 -2.20 -6.87
C PHE A 228 -15.85 -2.53 -6.42
N HIS A 229 -16.04 -3.10 -5.23
CA HIS A 229 -17.33 -3.60 -4.76
C HIS A 229 -17.69 -3.08 -3.37
N HIS A 230 -18.99 -2.82 -3.17
CA HIS A 230 -19.58 -2.66 -1.83
C HIS A 230 -20.27 -3.97 -1.46
N LEU A 231 -19.85 -4.62 -0.39
CA LEU A 231 -20.28 -5.97 -0.03
C LEU A 231 -20.80 -6.02 1.41
N PRO A 232 -21.79 -6.90 1.67
CA PRO A 232 -22.29 -7.09 3.03
C PRO A 232 -21.22 -7.73 3.93
N TRP A 233 -21.31 -7.46 5.21
CA TRP A 233 -20.32 -7.95 6.19
C TRP A 233 -20.21 -9.48 6.27
N ASP A 234 -21.29 -10.20 5.94
CA ASP A 234 -21.36 -11.67 5.91
C ASP A 234 -21.02 -12.28 4.55
N TYR A 235 -20.61 -11.44 3.57
CA TYR A 235 -20.14 -11.94 2.27
C TYR A 235 -19.06 -13.01 2.47
N LYS A 236 -19.17 -14.12 1.71
CA LYS A 236 -18.22 -15.23 1.78
C LYS A 236 -17.03 -15.00 0.86
N MET A 237 -15.86 -14.82 1.49
CA MET A 237 -14.58 -14.70 0.83
C MET A 237 -14.13 -16.04 0.24
N GLN A 238 -13.15 -16.02 -0.65
CA GLN A 238 -12.55 -17.24 -1.23
C GLN A 238 -11.93 -18.15 -0.16
N SER A 239 -11.49 -17.60 0.95
CA SER A 239 -11.03 -18.33 2.14
C SER A 239 -12.12 -19.12 2.84
N GLY A 240 -13.41 -18.82 2.57
CA GLY A 240 -14.57 -19.35 3.28
C GLY A 240 -14.97 -18.57 4.54
N HIS A 241 -14.17 -17.59 4.97
CA HIS A 241 -14.53 -16.68 6.05
C HIS A 241 -15.59 -15.67 5.62
N THR A 242 -16.20 -14.97 6.56
CA THR A 242 -16.98 -13.77 6.25
C THR A 242 -16.05 -12.61 5.93
N LEU A 243 -16.54 -11.61 5.18
CA LEU A 243 -15.78 -10.37 4.91
C LEU A 243 -15.35 -9.69 6.21
N TRP A 244 -16.22 -9.67 7.24
CA TRP A 244 -15.87 -9.13 8.54
C TRP A 244 -14.70 -9.89 9.19
N ASP A 245 -14.78 -11.21 9.22
CA ASP A 245 -13.71 -12.03 9.79
C ASP A 245 -12.41 -11.84 9.04
N GLU A 246 -12.43 -11.89 7.69
CA GLU A 246 -11.26 -11.72 6.84
C GLU A 246 -10.63 -10.33 7.04
N LEU A 247 -11.45 -9.28 7.19
CA LEU A 247 -10.96 -7.93 7.45
C LEU A 247 -10.20 -7.85 8.79
N VAL A 248 -10.76 -8.40 9.86
CA VAL A 248 -10.11 -8.45 11.19
C VAL A 248 -8.82 -9.27 11.14
N MET A 249 -8.87 -10.42 10.45
CA MET A 249 -7.72 -11.32 10.26
C MET A 249 -6.59 -10.62 9.51
N THR A 250 -6.90 -9.93 8.43
CA THR A 250 -5.91 -9.26 7.58
C THR A 250 -5.25 -8.08 8.30
N TYR A 251 -6.03 -7.24 8.98
CA TYR A 251 -5.47 -6.18 9.84
C TYR A 251 -4.53 -6.75 10.91
N THR A 252 -4.96 -7.81 11.58
CA THR A 252 -4.16 -8.44 12.65
C THR A 252 -2.89 -9.08 12.12
N ASN A 253 -2.98 -9.76 10.98
CA ASN A 253 -1.82 -10.37 10.33
C ASN A 253 -0.80 -9.31 9.91
N GLY A 254 -1.22 -8.21 9.30
CA GLY A 254 -0.34 -7.10 8.93
C GLY A 254 0.41 -6.52 10.14
N ALA A 255 -0.30 -6.27 11.25
CA ALA A 255 0.31 -5.78 12.49
C ALA A 255 1.32 -6.78 13.09
N ASN A 256 0.99 -8.08 13.09
CA ASN A 256 1.89 -9.13 13.56
C ASN A 256 3.15 -9.26 12.69
N GLN A 257 3.00 -9.11 11.37
CA GLN A 257 4.14 -9.12 10.46
C GLN A 257 5.08 -7.92 10.69
N ALA A 258 4.54 -6.73 10.98
CA ALA A 258 5.34 -5.57 11.36
C ALA A 258 6.16 -5.82 12.64
N ALA A 259 5.56 -6.43 13.66
CA ALA A 259 6.28 -6.84 14.87
C ALA A 259 7.35 -7.91 14.58
N ALA A 260 7.07 -8.86 13.68
CA ALA A 260 8.02 -9.89 13.28
C ALA A 260 9.23 -9.31 12.52
N MET A 261 9.06 -8.23 11.75
CA MET A 261 10.17 -7.53 11.10
C MET A 261 11.17 -6.97 12.12
N GLN A 262 10.68 -6.39 13.22
CA GLN A 262 11.53 -5.92 14.30
C GLN A 262 12.40 -7.04 14.89
N THR A 263 11.80 -8.21 15.10
CA THR A 263 12.51 -9.39 15.60
C THR A 263 13.55 -9.90 14.59
N LYS A 264 13.21 -9.94 13.30
CA LYS A 264 14.16 -10.33 12.24
C LYS A 264 15.35 -9.39 12.19
N TRP A 265 15.11 -8.07 12.22
CA TRP A 265 16.17 -7.07 12.20
C TRP A 265 17.10 -7.20 13.43
N ALA A 266 16.55 -7.44 14.62
CA ALA A 266 17.34 -7.67 15.83
C ALA A 266 18.37 -8.80 15.66
N GLY A 267 18.01 -9.86 14.92
CA GLY A 267 18.92 -10.95 14.56
C GLY A 267 20.05 -10.56 13.60
N MET A 268 19.95 -9.39 12.95
CA MET A 268 20.95 -8.92 11.98
C MET A 268 22.05 -8.06 12.60
N ARG A 269 22.06 -7.88 13.93
CA ARG A 269 22.98 -6.99 14.66
C ARG A 269 24.46 -7.17 14.32
N ALA A 270 24.90 -8.40 14.10
CA ALA A 270 26.30 -8.70 13.82
C ALA A 270 26.78 -8.29 12.41
N TYR A 271 25.86 -7.99 11.51
CA TYR A 271 26.14 -7.70 10.10
C TYR A 271 26.09 -6.21 9.75
N VAL A 272 25.64 -5.36 10.68
CA VAL A 272 25.35 -3.94 10.43
C VAL A 272 26.15 -3.09 11.40
N ASP A 273 26.68 -1.96 10.93
CA ASP A 273 27.31 -0.99 11.81
C ASP A 273 26.33 -0.48 12.90
N PRO A 274 26.87 -0.06 14.06
CA PRO A 274 26.03 0.30 15.20
C PRO A 274 25.05 1.46 14.95
N GLU A 275 25.43 2.44 14.13
CA GLU A 275 24.63 3.62 13.87
C GLU A 275 23.39 3.28 13.04
N ARG A 276 23.58 2.64 11.87
CA ARG A 276 22.47 2.19 11.01
C ARG A 276 21.61 1.15 11.69
N PHE A 277 22.23 0.21 12.43
CA PHE A 277 21.45 -0.77 13.17
C PHE A 277 20.51 -0.11 14.18
N ALA A 278 20.98 0.87 14.94
CA ALA A 278 20.17 1.61 15.93
C ALA A 278 19.05 2.42 15.27
N ALA A 279 19.36 3.15 14.20
CA ALA A 279 18.38 3.96 13.47
C ALA A 279 17.24 3.09 12.89
N VAL A 280 17.56 2.02 12.20
CA VAL A 280 16.56 1.09 11.64
C VAL A 280 15.77 0.41 12.77
N SER A 281 16.42 0.02 13.86
CA SER A 281 15.73 -0.57 15.02
C SER A 281 14.71 0.37 15.62
N ALA A 282 15.03 1.67 15.74
CA ALA A 282 14.10 2.69 16.24
C ALA A 282 12.88 2.84 15.32
N ASN A 283 13.09 2.94 14.00
CA ASN A 283 12.00 3.03 13.03
C ASN A 283 11.10 1.78 13.03
N LEU A 284 11.66 0.58 13.09
CA LEU A 284 10.90 -0.65 13.16
C LEU A 284 10.10 -0.78 14.46
N ALA A 285 10.63 -0.27 15.59
CA ALA A 285 9.88 -0.22 16.84
C ALA A 285 8.68 0.73 16.77
N ILE A 286 8.84 1.88 16.11
CA ILE A 286 7.73 2.79 15.82
C ILE A 286 6.71 2.09 14.92
N GLN A 287 7.15 1.51 13.80
CA GLN A 287 6.26 0.83 12.85
C GLN A 287 5.46 -0.31 13.48
N ALA A 288 6.08 -1.15 14.31
CA ALA A 288 5.39 -2.24 15.00
C ALA A 288 4.29 -1.73 15.95
N ARG A 289 4.58 -0.66 16.72
CA ARG A 289 3.59 -0.01 17.59
C ARG A 289 2.46 0.58 16.77
N GLU A 290 2.77 1.21 15.67
CA GLU A 290 1.80 1.93 14.87
C GLU A 290 0.98 1.03 13.95
N ALA A 291 1.52 -0.08 13.48
CA ALA A 291 0.75 -1.11 12.81
C ALA A 291 -0.35 -1.67 13.74
N LYS A 292 -0.05 -1.83 15.05
CA LYS A 292 -1.04 -2.18 16.05
C LYS A 292 -2.09 -1.09 16.25
N TRP A 293 -1.67 0.18 16.29
CA TRP A 293 -2.60 1.32 16.35
C TRP A 293 -3.52 1.36 15.13
N TRP A 294 -2.99 1.21 13.92
CA TRP A 294 -3.78 1.13 12.68
C TRP A 294 -4.81 0.02 12.74
N ARG A 295 -4.38 -1.18 13.15
CA ARG A 295 -5.27 -2.33 13.35
C ARG A 295 -6.37 -2.03 14.34
N ASP A 296 -6.03 -1.54 15.53
CA ASP A 296 -6.96 -1.34 16.63
C ASP A 296 -7.99 -0.23 16.29
N ALA A 297 -7.54 0.90 15.78
CA ALA A 297 -8.40 2.02 15.41
C ALA A 297 -9.38 1.65 14.26
N SER A 298 -8.87 0.99 13.23
CA SER A 298 -9.70 0.57 12.08
C SER A 298 -10.72 -0.50 12.47
N ILE A 299 -10.34 -1.49 13.27
CA ILE A 299 -11.26 -2.52 13.77
C ILE A 299 -12.33 -1.88 14.68
N ALA A 300 -11.97 -0.98 15.60
CA ALA A 300 -12.93 -0.27 16.44
C ALA A 300 -13.97 0.48 15.59
N TYR A 301 -13.53 1.20 14.57
CA TYR A 301 -14.42 1.93 13.67
C TYR A 301 -15.33 0.99 12.87
N PHE A 302 -14.79 -0.01 12.18
CA PHE A 302 -15.62 -0.91 11.37
C PHE A 302 -16.53 -1.79 12.22
N GLN A 303 -16.12 -2.14 13.44
CA GLN A 303 -17.00 -2.81 14.41
C GLN A 303 -18.18 -1.93 14.82
N SER A 304 -17.96 -0.63 15.00
CA SER A 304 -19.07 0.32 15.30
C SER A 304 -20.09 0.42 14.16
N LYS A 305 -19.69 0.13 12.91
CA LYS A 305 -20.59 0.11 11.75
C LYS A 305 -21.29 -1.23 11.58
N SER A 306 -20.55 -2.33 11.69
CA SER A 306 -21.09 -3.68 11.50
C SER A 306 -21.94 -4.16 12.67
N GLY A 307 -21.62 -3.74 13.90
CA GLY A 307 -22.22 -4.27 15.14
C GLY A 307 -21.86 -5.74 15.42
N LEU A 308 -20.95 -6.32 14.67
CA LEU A 308 -20.62 -7.75 14.77
C LEU A 308 -19.56 -8.03 15.85
N PRO A 309 -19.62 -9.18 16.52
CA PRO A 309 -18.55 -9.61 17.41
C PRO A 309 -17.26 -9.87 16.63
N LEU A 310 -16.11 -9.77 17.30
CA LEU A 310 -14.84 -10.18 16.71
C LEU A 310 -14.81 -11.69 16.51
N PRO A 311 -14.10 -12.18 15.48
CA PRO A 311 -13.90 -13.61 15.29
C PRO A 311 -13.16 -14.23 16.47
N ALA A 312 -13.46 -15.49 16.76
CA ALA A 312 -12.87 -16.21 17.90
C ALA A 312 -11.33 -16.24 17.82
N GLY A 313 -10.66 -15.97 18.93
CA GLY A 313 -9.19 -15.94 19.00
C GLY A 313 -8.53 -14.61 18.65
N TYR A 314 -9.30 -13.62 18.22
CA TYR A 314 -8.78 -12.29 17.90
C TYR A 314 -8.99 -11.31 19.05
N ALA A 315 -7.93 -10.62 19.43
CA ALA A 315 -7.97 -9.65 20.52
C ALA A 315 -8.76 -8.39 20.15
N ALA A 316 -9.55 -7.89 21.07
CA ALA A 316 -10.21 -6.60 20.93
C ALA A 316 -9.19 -5.44 20.76
N PRO A 317 -9.61 -4.33 20.14
CA PRO A 317 -8.86 -3.07 20.20
C PRO A 317 -8.51 -2.70 21.65
N ALA A 318 -7.34 -2.11 21.85
CA ALA A 318 -6.85 -1.75 23.20
C ALA A 318 -7.69 -0.65 23.86
N HIS A 319 -8.34 0.19 23.06
CA HIS A 319 -9.21 1.30 23.48
C HIS A 319 -10.48 1.31 22.64
N ASP A 320 -11.47 2.07 23.09
CA ASP A 320 -12.69 2.35 22.33
C ASP A 320 -12.44 3.31 21.16
N LEU A 321 -13.46 3.50 20.31
CA LEU A 321 -13.36 4.37 19.14
C LEU A 321 -13.10 5.83 19.52
N ASP A 322 -13.77 6.33 20.57
CA ASP A 322 -13.64 7.72 21.02
C ASP A 322 -12.19 8.07 21.38
N TYR A 323 -11.46 7.13 21.97
CA TYR A 323 -10.04 7.29 22.24
C TYR A 323 -9.23 7.53 20.95
N TYR A 324 -9.47 6.72 19.90
CA TYR A 324 -8.74 6.85 18.65
C TYR A 324 -9.12 8.11 17.87
N GLU A 325 -10.38 8.51 17.90
CA GLU A 325 -10.87 9.74 17.27
C GLU A 325 -10.31 11.01 17.94
N ALA A 326 -10.04 10.95 19.23
CA ALA A 326 -9.47 12.06 20.00
C ALA A 326 -7.97 12.25 19.80
N LEU A 327 -7.26 11.29 19.19
CA LEU A 327 -5.82 11.41 18.96
C LEU A 327 -5.53 12.48 17.92
N SER A 328 -4.50 13.29 18.20
CA SER A 328 -4.03 14.35 17.30
C SER A 328 -2.51 14.27 17.14
N PHE A 329 -2.06 14.31 15.89
CA PHE A 329 -0.65 14.23 15.54
C PHE A 329 -0.29 15.42 14.65
N PRO A 330 0.51 16.37 15.14
CA PRO A 330 0.91 17.53 14.34
C PRO A 330 1.96 17.17 13.25
N TYR A 331 2.64 16.05 13.42
CA TYR A 331 3.66 15.54 12.47
C TYR A 331 3.83 14.03 12.63
N ALA A 332 4.41 13.38 11.62
CA ALA A 332 4.73 11.96 11.68
C ALA A 332 5.88 11.70 12.67
N PRO A 333 5.77 10.71 13.58
CA PRO A 333 6.85 10.34 14.49
C PRO A 333 8.12 9.95 13.72
N GLY A 334 9.28 10.34 14.26
CA GLY A 334 10.58 10.09 13.63
C GLY A 334 10.96 11.10 12.54
N HIS A 335 10.11 12.07 12.24
CA HIS A 335 10.39 13.20 11.34
C HIS A 335 10.23 14.50 12.09
N ASN A 336 11.27 15.32 12.06
CA ASN A 336 11.30 16.66 12.65
C ASN A 336 11.32 17.71 11.55
#